data_4428a91edd016025340f4eb769505eb0
#
_entry.id   4428a91edd016025340f4eb769505eb0
#
_cell.length_a   1.000
_cell.length_b   1.000
_cell.length_c   1.000
_cell.angle_alpha   90.00
_cell.angle_beta   90.00
_cell.angle_gamma   90.00
#
_symmetry.space_group_name_H-M   'P 1'
#
loop_
_entity.id
_entity.type
_entity.pdbx_description
1 polymer ?
#
loop_
_entity_poly.entity_id
_entity_poly.type
_entity_poly.pdbx_seq_one_letter_code
_entity_poly.pdbx_strand_id
1 'polypeptide(L)'
;MEYLIVVLMDKVEKNLVKIIRADVLDGPAWDKSNTNDWTAASLNKLLNGAYYNAQDGTSSGYCYGYSATATANCDYTKKGIQAGYRKMIANVTWYLGGDSSISDAVDAFYGYERGTTVYSGRPTTTTGYIGLMYPSDYGYSVLSSSCARTMNLSSYNSNTCAGASWLYGKGNEWTISPHSSNSNKVFNLSASDNLNTSGAYNGYGTRPVLYLDASVYKIDGEGTLDKPYIIGM
;
A
#
# COMPACT_ATOMS: atom_id res chain seq x y z
N MET A 1 -15.13 3.64 9.68
CA MET A 1 -13.89 3.34 8.94
C MET A 1 -13.92 4.20 7.70
N GLU A 2 -13.03 5.15 7.59
CA GLU A 2 -12.98 6.05 6.44
C GLU A 2 -11.99 5.50 5.41
N TYR A 3 -12.48 5.26 4.20
CA TYR A 3 -11.65 4.99 3.03
C TYR A 3 -11.68 6.22 2.12
N LEU A 4 -10.53 6.70 1.75
CA LEU A 4 -10.41 7.68 0.69
C LEU A 4 -10.48 6.92 -0.64
N ILE A 5 -11.50 7.20 -1.45
CA ILE A 5 -11.61 6.58 -2.77
C ILE A 5 -10.63 7.29 -3.68
N VAL A 6 -9.59 6.58 -4.06
CA VAL A 6 -8.68 6.98 -5.12
C VAL A 6 -8.98 6.11 -6.31
N VAL A 7 -9.59 6.67 -7.31
CA VAL A 7 -9.71 6.01 -8.60
C VAL A 7 -8.36 6.06 -9.30
N LEU A 8 -7.48 5.13 -8.96
CA LEU A 8 -6.37 4.79 -9.82
C LEU A 8 -6.90 3.74 -10.80
N MET A 9 -7.16 4.17 -12.02
CA MET A 9 -7.48 3.22 -13.08
C MET A 9 -6.24 2.38 -13.37
N ASP A 10 -6.10 1.25 -12.70
CA ASP A 10 -5.11 0.26 -13.07
C ASP A 10 -5.54 -0.39 -14.39
N LYS A 11 -4.75 -0.20 -15.44
CA LYS A 11 -5.02 -0.80 -16.76
C LYS A 11 -5.03 -2.33 -16.74
N VAL A 12 -4.51 -2.94 -15.70
CA VAL A 12 -4.35 -4.38 -15.59
C VAL A 12 -5.58 -5.04 -14.95
N GLU A 13 -6.15 -4.43 -13.91
CA GLU A 13 -7.40 -4.88 -13.29
C GLU A 13 -8.57 -4.06 -13.87
N LYS A 14 -8.91 -4.38 -15.12
CA LYS A 14 -9.95 -3.68 -15.88
C LYS A 14 -11.26 -3.64 -15.10
N ASN A 15 -11.76 -2.42 -14.89
CA ASN A 15 -13.05 -2.09 -14.25
C ASN A 15 -13.11 -2.24 -12.72
N LEU A 16 -11.99 -2.38 -12.02
CA LEU A 16 -11.99 -2.36 -10.57
C LEU A 16 -11.56 -0.98 -10.05
N VAL A 17 -12.18 -0.56 -8.97
CA VAL A 17 -11.82 0.68 -8.27
C VAL A 17 -10.85 0.34 -7.15
N LYS A 18 -9.65 0.88 -7.22
CA LYS A 18 -8.64 0.76 -6.17
C LYS A 18 -8.89 1.81 -5.11
N ILE A 19 -8.94 1.41 -3.87
CA ILE A 19 -9.10 2.32 -2.72
C ILE A 19 -8.02 2.08 -1.69
N ILE A 20 -7.68 3.15 -0.96
CA ILE A 20 -6.71 3.11 0.14
C ILE A 20 -7.37 3.62 1.43
N ARG A 21 -6.99 3.05 2.55
CA ARG A 21 -7.42 3.54 3.85
C ARG A 21 -6.93 4.97 4.10
N ALA A 22 -7.80 5.84 4.60
CA ALA A 22 -7.46 7.22 4.92
C ALA A 22 -6.46 7.32 6.08
N ASP A 23 -6.72 6.56 7.15
CA ASP A 23 -5.88 6.55 8.34
C ASP A 23 -4.73 5.55 8.21
N VAL A 24 -3.58 5.93 8.76
CA VAL A 24 -2.43 5.05 8.91
C VAL A 24 -2.68 4.07 10.05
N LEU A 25 -2.42 2.79 9.83
CA LEU A 25 -2.28 1.80 10.89
C LEU A 25 -0.90 1.94 11.50
N ASP A 26 -0.82 1.74 12.82
CA ASP A 26 0.42 1.87 13.56
C ASP A 26 1.47 0.86 13.09
N GLY A 27 2.66 1.32 12.98
CA GLY A 27 3.95 0.82 12.57
C GLY A 27 4.31 -0.66 12.59
N PRO A 28 3.57 -1.59 11.95
CA PRO A 28 4.04 -2.95 11.84
C PRO A 28 5.29 -3.04 10.96
N ALA A 29 6.17 -3.98 11.29
CA ALA A 29 7.25 -4.35 10.40
C ALA A 29 6.67 -4.95 9.12
N TRP A 30 7.28 -4.64 7.98
CA TRP A 30 6.89 -5.24 6.71
C TRP A 30 7.12 -6.75 6.74
N ASP A 31 8.28 -7.19 7.25
CA ASP A 31 8.54 -8.59 7.56
C ASP A 31 9.45 -8.76 8.79
N LYS A 32 9.03 -9.60 9.72
CA LYS A 32 9.78 -9.89 10.94
C LYS A 32 11.16 -10.52 10.70
N SER A 33 11.30 -11.25 9.62
CA SER A 33 12.53 -11.95 9.25
C SER A 33 13.46 -11.07 8.41
N ASN A 34 13.09 -9.80 8.22
CA ASN A 34 13.84 -8.85 7.41
C ASN A 34 14.09 -9.35 5.99
N THR A 35 13.07 -9.92 5.37
CA THR A 35 13.11 -10.36 3.97
C THR A 35 12.08 -9.59 3.16
N ASN A 36 12.37 -9.32 1.90
CA ASN A 36 11.47 -8.60 1.02
C ASN A 36 10.60 -9.51 0.13
N ASP A 37 10.21 -10.65 0.65
CA ASP A 37 9.24 -11.54 0.02
C ASP A 37 7.84 -11.25 0.54
N TRP A 38 7.03 -10.53 -0.24
CA TRP A 38 5.67 -10.20 0.16
C TRP A 38 4.81 -11.43 0.44
N THR A 39 5.00 -12.52 -0.29
CA THR A 39 4.18 -13.73 -0.11
C THR A 39 4.42 -14.41 1.24
N ALA A 40 5.62 -14.26 1.79
CA ALA A 40 6.01 -14.78 3.11
C ALA A 40 5.89 -13.74 4.23
N ALA A 41 5.80 -12.45 3.88
CA ALA A 41 5.88 -11.33 4.81
C ALA A 41 4.85 -11.40 5.94
N SER A 42 5.29 -11.06 7.14
CA SER A 42 4.39 -11.01 8.32
C SER A 42 3.28 -9.97 8.13
N LEU A 43 3.58 -8.82 7.50
CA LEU A 43 2.57 -7.80 7.22
C LEU A 43 1.50 -8.30 6.24
N ASN A 44 1.88 -9.00 5.17
CA ASN A 44 0.90 -9.59 4.26
C ASN A 44 -0.07 -10.53 4.99
N LYS A 45 0.47 -11.43 5.82
CA LYS A 45 -0.32 -12.38 6.60
C LYS A 45 -1.22 -11.69 7.62
N LEU A 46 -0.73 -10.61 8.23
CA LEU A 46 -1.51 -9.81 9.18
C LEU A 46 -2.66 -9.10 8.48
N LEU A 47 -2.41 -8.48 7.31
CA LEU A 47 -3.42 -7.73 6.55
C LEU A 47 -4.47 -8.64 5.91
N ASN A 48 -4.07 -9.75 5.29
CA ASN A 48 -5.00 -10.71 4.68
C ASN A 48 -5.60 -11.71 5.69
N GLY A 49 -5.13 -11.70 6.92
CA GLY A 49 -5.65 -12.46 8.05
C GLY A 49 -6.51 -11.59 8.98
N ALA A 50 -5.90 -11.11 10.06
CA ALA A 50 -6.61 -10.42 11.14
C ALA A 50 -7.28 -9.11 10.68
N TYR A 51 -6.62 -8.29 9.83
CA TYR A 51 -7.21 -7.06 9.34
C TYR A 51 -8.41 -7.33 8.41
N TYR A 52 -8.26 -8.24 7.44
CA TYR A 52 -9.36 -8.60 6.52
C TYR A 52 -10.55 -9.21 7.26
N ASN A 53 -10.31 -9.92 8.35
CA ASN A 53 -11.37 -10.58 9.13
C ASN A 53 -11.88 -9.76 10.32
N ALA A 54 -11.39 -8.54 10.52
CA ALA A 54 -11.71 -7.69 11.66
C ALA A 54 -11.50 -8.44 13.00
N GLN A 55 -10.33 -9.02 13.18
CA GLN A 55 -9.95 -9.80 14.35
C GLN A 55 -8.80 -9.14 15.11
N ASP A 56 -8.62 -9.53 16.36
CA ASP A 56 -7.39 -9.22 17.10
C ASP A 56 -6.22 -10.04 16.53
N GLY A 57 -5.27 -9.36 15.94
CA GLY A 57 -4.06 -9.93 15.36
C GLY A 57 -2.87 -9.96 16.31
N THR A 58 -3.02 -9.49 17.55
CA THR A 58 -1.92 -9.36 18.52
C THR A 58 -1.22 -10.70 18.76
N SER A 59 -1.98 -11.77 18.88
CA SER A 59 -1.47 -13.14 19.10
C SER A 59 -1.32 -13.97 17.83
N SER A 60 -1.44 -13.36 16.64
CA SER A 60 -1.42 -14.08 15.34
C SER A 60 -0.06 -14.69 14.98
N GLY A 61 1.03 -14.28 15.66
CA GLY A 61 2.40 -14.59 15.24
C GLY A 61 2.88 -13.75 14.05
N TYR A 62 2.12 -12.73 13.65
CA TYR A 62 2.45 -11.80 12.56
C TYR A 62 2.44 -10.33 12.97
N CYS A 63 2.05 -10.01 14.21
CA CYS A 63 2.06 -8.67 14.78
C CYS A 63 3.47 -8.32 15.29
N TYR A 64 4.27 -7.72 14.46
CA TYR A 64 5.64 -7.33 14.79
C TYR A 64 5.86 -5.84 14.51
N GLY A 65 6.55 -5.18 15.41
CA GLY A 65 7.11 -3.86 15.22
C GLY A 65 8.57 -3.89 14.78
N TYR A 66 9.29 -2.83 15.04
CA TYR A 66 10.71 -2.69 14.70
C TYR A 66 11.56 -3.84 15.30
N SER A 67 12.49 -4.36 14.51
CA SER A 67 13.41 -5.43 14.90
C SER A 67 12.73 -6.71 15.42
N ALA A 68 11.60 -7.07 14.84
CA ALA A 68 10.81 -8.24 15.22
C ALA A 68 10.29 -8.23 16.67
N THR A 69 10.27 -7.07 17.34
CA THR A 69 9.57 -6.93 18.60
C THR A 69 8.07 -6.93 18.38
N ALA A 70 7.32 -7.56 19.27
CA ALA A 70 5.86 -7.52 19.19
C ALA A 70 5.36 -6.08 19.33
N THR A 71 4.35 -5.71 18.52
CA THR A 71 3.64 -4.45 18.66
C THR A 71 2.31 -4.67 19.33
N ALA A 72 1.92 -3.77 20.22
CA ALA A 72 0.65 -3.88 20.93
C ALA A 72 -0.57 -3.49 20.08
N ASN A 73 -0.40 -3.02 18.85
CA ASN A 73 -1.45 -2.32 18.12
C ASN A 73 -1.95 -3.06 16.87
N CYS A 74 -2.12 -4.39 16.96
CA CYS A 74 -2.69 -5.22 15.91
C CYS A 74 -4.12 -5.67 16.20
N ASP A 75 -4.83 -5.01 17.11
CA ASP A 75 -6.27 -5.25 17.30
C ASP A 75 -7.05 -4.55 16.18
N TYR A 76 -7.54 -5.35 15.24
CA TYR A 76 -8.32 -4.90 14.10
C TYR A 76 -9.82 -5.16 14.25
N THR A 77 -10.31 -5.55 15.41
CA THR A 77 -11.73 -5.83 15.65
C THR A 77 -12.65 -4.69 15.24
N LYS A 78 -12.21 -3.44 15.44
CA LYS A 78 -12.93 -2.21 15.03
C LYS A 78 -12.35 -1.53 13.79
N LYS A 79 -11.08 -1.77 13.51
CA LYS A 79 -10.35 -1.08 12.42
C LYS A 79 -10.24 -1.93 11.15
N GLY A 80 -10.50 -3.23 11.23
CA GLY A 80 -10.44 -4.18 10.10
C GLY A 80 -11.73 -4.20 9.26
N ILE A 81 -11.72 -5.02 8.21
CA ILE A 81 -12.84 -5.14 7.28
C ILE A 81 -13.98 -5.91 7.91
N GLN A 82 -15.07 -5.21 8.23
CA GLN A 82 -16.25 -5.84 8.85
C GLN A 82 -16.92 -6.82 7.88
N ALA A 83 -17.51 -7.89 8.41
CA ALA A 83 -18.05 -9.01 7.62
C ALA A 83 -18.99 -8.59 6.47
N GLY A 84 -19.83 -7.58 6.69
CA GLY A 84 -20.77 -7.09 5.69
C GLY A 84 -20.12 -6.48 4.43
N TYR A 85 -18.86 -6.05 4.53
CA TYR A 85 -18.15 -5.39 3.43
C TYR A 85 -17.20 -6.32 2.67
N ARG A 86 -16.86 -7.50 3.21
CA ARG A 86 -15.87 -8.41 2.58
C ARG A 86 -16.29 -8.86 1.19
N LYS A 87 -17.57 -9.05 0.94
CA LYS A 87 -18.09 -9.41 -0.38
C LYS A 87 -17.88 -8.32 -1.45
N MET A 88 -17.66 -7.07 -1.01
CA MET A 88 -17.38 -5.93 -1.89
C MET A 88 -15.91 -5.84 -2.31
N ILE A 89 -15.06 -6.72 -1.82
CA ILE A 89 -13.61 -6.68 -2.05
C ILE A 89 -13.21 -7.80 -3.01
N ALA A 90 -12.62 -7.43 -4.12
CA ALA A 90 -12.10 -8.36 -5.10
C ALA A 90 -10.82 -9.06 -4.60
N ASN A 91 -10.69 -10.34 -4.89
CA ASN A 91 -9.41 -11.05 -4.78
C ASN A 91 -8.65 -10.83 -6.09
N VAL A 92 -7.56 -10.08 -6.03
CA VAL A 92 -6.83 -9.63 -7.22
C VAL A 92 -5.41 -10.12 -7.25
N THR A 93 -4.78 -10.00 -8.42
CA THR A 93 -3.34 -10.21 -8.59
C THR A 93 -2.59 -8.96 -8.17
N TRP A 94 -1.70 -9.09 -7.19
CA TRP A 94 -0.73 -8.06 -6.81
C TRP A 94 0.58 -8.33 -7.52
N TYR A 95 1.10 -7.34 -8.25
CA TYR A 95 2.38 -7.41 -8.92
C TYR A 95 3.49 -7.06 -7.92
N LEU A 96 4.56 -7.83 -7.95
CA LEU A 96 5.66 -7.76 -6.98
C LEU A 96 7.00 -7.44 -7.64
N GLY A 97 6.98 -6.98 -8.88
CA GLY A 97 8.16 -6.42 -9.52
C GLY A 97 8.69 -5.22 -8.76
N GLY A 98 9.96 -4.97 -8.87
CA GLY A 98 10.63 -3.87 -8.18
C GLY A 98 11.78 -3.30 -8.99
N ASP A 99 12.42 -2.31 -8.41
CA ASP A 99 13.60 -1.68 -8.98
C ASP A 99 14.79 -1.75 -8.01
N SER A 100 15.98 -1.40 -8.47
CA SER A 100 17.20 -1.29 -7.67
C SER A 100 17.58 0.15 -7.33
N SER A 101 16.81 1.13 -7.80
CA SER A 101 17.04 2.57 -7.64
C SER A 101 15.85 3.26 -7.01
N ILE A 102 16.10 4.31 -6.22
CA ILE A 102 15.07 5.24 -5.75
C ILE A 102 14.93 6.45 -6.67
N SER A 103 15.81 6.58 -7.68
CA SER A 103 15.96 7.79 -8.48
C SER A 103 15.27 7.70 -9.84
N ASP A 104 14.31 6.80 -9.96
CA ASP A 104 13.53 6.64 -11.18
C ASP A 104 12.24 7.45 -11.15
N ALA A 105 11.71 7.70 -12.35
CA ALA A 105 10.50 8.47 -12.55
C ALA A 105 9.24 7.63 -12.28
N VAL A 106 8.12 8.31 -12.10
CA VAL A 106 6.83 7.70 -11.76
C VAL A 106 6.39 6.65 -12.79
N ASP A 107 6.52 6.96 -14.08
CA ASP A 107 6.16 6.08 -15.19
C ASP A 107 7.08 4.86 -15.30
N ALA A 108 8.37 5.03 -15.00
CA ALA A 108 9.31 3.91 -14.92
C ALA A 108 8.95 2.97 -13.77
N PHE A 109 8.66 3.51 -12.57
CA PHE A 109 8.20 2.68 -11.44
C PHE A 109 6.96 1.88 -11.79
N TYR A 110 5.97 2.47 -12.47
CA TYR A 110 4.78 1.75 -12.89
C TYR A 110 5.12 0.52 -13.76
N GLY A 111 6.11 0.66 -14.65
CA GLY A 111 6.60 -0.45 -15.47
C GLY A 111 7.35 -1.52 -14.67
N TYR A 112 8.23 -1.12 -13.76
CA TYR A 112 9.02 -2.06 -12.93
C TYR A 112 8.13 -2.87 -11.97
N GLU A 113 7.17 -2.23 -11.33
CA GLU A 113 6.22 -2.87 -10.42
C GLU A 113 5.46 -4.02 -11.09
N ARG A 114 5.14 -3.88 -12.38
CA ARG A 114 4.41 -4.86 -13.20
C ARG A 114 5.33 -5.74 -14.04
N GLY A 115 6.63 -5.53 -13.91
CA GLY A 115 7.66 -6.33 -14.55
C GLY A 115 7.98 -7.61 -13.78
N THR A 116 9.01 -8.28 -14.26
CA THR A 116 9.49 -9.54 -13.69
C THR A 116 10.83 -9.41 -12.95
N THR A 117 11.35 -8.19 -12.84
CA THR A 117 12.60 -7.92 -12.11
C THR A 117 12.34 -7.95 -10.62
N VAL A 118 12.90 -8.93 -9.95
CA VAL A 118 12.81 -9.15 -8.50
C VAL A 118 14.14 -9.62 -7.94
N TYR A 119 14.33 -9.55 -6.63
CA TYR A 119 15.46 -10.23 -6.02
C TYR A 119 15.36 -11.74 -6.28
N SER A 120 16.52 -12.38 -6.51
CA SER A 120 16.60 -13.79 -6.90
C SER A 120 15.74 -14.70 -6.01
N GLY A 121 14.91 -15.52 -6.63
CA GLY A 121 14.03 -16.47 -5.95
C GLY A 121 12.73 -15.86 -5.38
N ARG A 122 12.43 -14.57 -5.62
CA ARG A 122 11.18 -13.97 -5.18
C ARG A 122 10.09 -14.14 -6.25
N PRO A 123 8.83 -14.32 -5.83
CA PRO A 123 7.69 -14.29 -6.75
C PRO A 123 7.51 -12.91 -7.38
N THR A 124 7.04 -12.88 -8.62
CA THR A 124 6.70 -11.64 -9.35
C THR A 124 5.24 -11.21 -9.17
N THR A 125 4.41 -12.11 -8.66
CA THR A 125 2.99 -11.86 -8.40
C THR A 125 2.51 -12.67 -7.20
N THR A 126 1.39 -12.24 -6.63
CA THR A 126 0.58 -13.02 -5.67
C THR A 126 -0.88 -12.66 -5.82
N THR A 127 -1.78 -13.45 -5.22
CA THR A 127 -3.20 -13.10 -5.12
C THR A 127 -3.55 -12.77 -3.68
N GLY A 128 -4.48 -11.85 -3.50
CA GLY A 128 -4.94 -11.46 -2.16
C GLY A 128 -6.00 -10.36 -2.21
N TYR A 129 -6.67 -10.17 -1.09
CA TYR A 129 -7.69 -9.13 -0.93
C TYR A 129 -7.07 -7.78 -0.58
N ILE A 130 -5.99 -7.78 0.20
CA ILE A 130 -5.37 -6.59 0.75
C ILE A 130 -3.90 -6.53 0.35
N GLY A 131 -3.47 -5.39 -0.17
CA GLY A 131 -2.07 -5.05 -0.41
C GLY A 131 -1.73 -3.69 0.18
N LEU A 132 -0.69 -3.08 -0.36
CA LEU A 132 -0.27 -1.72 -0.05
C LEU A 132 -0.19 -0.89 -1.34
N MET A 133 -0.04 0.42 -1.21
CA MET A 133 0.22 1.26 -2.38
C MET A 133 1.54 0.89 -3.06
N TYR A 134 1.61 1.16 -4.34
CA TYR A 134 2.85 1.14 -5.10
C TYR A 134 3.57 2.50 -5.02
N PRO A 135 4.88 2.57 -5.22
CA PRO A 135 5.58 3.83 -5.48
C PRO A 135 4.92 4.68 -6.56
N SER A 136 4.48 4.06 -7.66
CA SER A 136 3.78 4.75 -8.74
C SER A 136 2.42 5.34 -8.31
N ASP A 137 1.69 4.69 -7.41
CA ASP A 137 0.45 5.23 -6.85
C ASP A 137 0.69 6.58 -6.17
N TYR A 138 1.78 6.67 -5.40
CA TYR A 138 2.17 7.93 -4.78
C TYR A 138 2.49 9.00 -5.81
N GLY A 139 3.29 8.67 -6.82
CA GLY A 139 3.62 9.60 -7.89
C GLY A 139 2.39 10.10 -8.66
N TYR A 140 1.46 9.21 -8.97
CA TYR A 140 0.21 9.56 -9.67
C TYR A 140 -0.81 10.28 -8.78
N SER A 141 -0.69 10.24 -7.46
CA SER A 141 -1.56 10.97 -6.54
C SER A 141 -1.35 12.49 -6.56
N VAL A 142 -0.25 12.95 -7.14
CA VAL A 142 0.07 14.39 -7.26
C VAL A 142 -0.78 15.01 -8.36
N LEU A 143 -1.61 15.96 -8.00
CA LEU A 143 -2.56 16.63 -8.92
C LEU A 143 -1.95 17.84 -9.63
N SER A 144 -0.81 18.36 -9.16
CA SER A 144 -0.18 19.53 -9.75
C SER A 144 0.42 19.22 -11.13
N SER A 145 0.07 20.04 -12.10
CA SER A 145 0.68 19.98 -13.44
C SER A 145 2.15 20.37 -13.48
N SER A 146 2.65 21.03 -12.43
CA SER A 146 4.08 21.36 -12.29
C SER A 146 4.95 20.15 -11.91
N CYS A 147 4.34 19.05 -11.50
CA CYS A 147 5.02 17.80 -11.17
C CYS A 147 4.89 16.84 -12.35
N ALA A 148 5.86 16.86 -13.22
CA ALA A 148 5.88 15.97 -14.37
C ALA A 148 5.93 14.51 -13.92
N ARG A 149 5.23 13.64 -14.63
CA ARG A 149 5.25 12.18 -14.37
C ARG A 149 6.63 11.55 -14.61
N THR A 150 7.51 12.28 -15.23
CA THR A 150 8.91 11.93 -15.47
C THR A 150 9.86 12.41 -14.37
N MET A 151 9.35 13.06 -13.31
CA MET A 151 10.17 13.47 -12.19
C MET A 151 10.51 12.26 -11.31
N ASN A 152 11.75 12.20 -10.84
CA ASN A 152 12.20 11.16 -9.92
C ASN A 152 11.46 11.22 -8.58
N LEU A 153 10.93 10.11 -8.11
CA LEU A 153 10.19 10.03 -6.84
C LEU A 153 11.07 10.33 -5.63
N SER A 154 12.37 10.06 -5.71
CA SER A 154 13.34 10.45 -4.66
C SER A 154 13.54 11.95 -4.55
N SER A 155 13.18 12.71 -5.58
CA SER A 155 13.23 14.17 -5.61
C SER A 155 11.91 14.84 -5.21
N TYR A 156 10.87 14.08 -4.97
CA TYR A 156 9.64 14.61 -4.38
C TYR A 156 9.96 15.11 -2.98
N ASN A 157 9.62 16.36 -2.71
CA ASN A 157 9.83 16.98 -1.40
C ASN A 157 8.62 17.83 -1.01
N SER A 158 8.57 18.23 0.24
CA SER A 158 7.43 18.89 0.87
C SER A 158 6.91 20.14 0.15
N ASN A 159 7.74 20.81 -0.64
CA ASN A 159 7.43 22.18 -1.09
C ASN A 159 6.81 22.25 -2.48
N THR A 160 6.84 21.18 -3.28
CA THR A 160 6.32 21.21 -4.66
C THR A 160 5.42 20.01 -4.96
N CYS A 161 6.01 18.85 -5.20
CA CYS A 161 5.24 17.69 -5.66
C CYS A 161 4.59 16.94 -4.51
N ALA A 162 5.33 16.67 -3.44
CA ALA A 162 4.76 15.98 -2.28
C ALA A 162 3.61 16.77 -1.65
N GLY A 163 3.76 18.08 -1.48
CA GLY A 163 2.71 18.95 -0.93
C GLY A 163 1.44 19.02 -1.77
N ALA A 164 1.51 18.67 -3.06
CA ALA A 164 0.34 18.56 -3.95
C ALA A 164 -0.26 17.14 -3.98
N SER A 165 0.30 16.19 -3.23
CA SER A 165 -0.22 14.85 -3.08
C SER A 165 -1.21 14.77 -1.92
N TRP A 166 -2.36 14.19 -2.14
CA TRP A 166 -3.31 13.89 -1.04
C TRP A 166 -2.81 12.78 -0.11
N LEU A 167 -1.71 12.10 -0.45
CA LEU A 167 -1.01 11.15 0.42
C LEU A 167 0.03 11.81 1.34
N TYR A 168 0.27 13.13 1.16
CA TYR A 168 1.27 13.91 1.90
C TYR A 168 1.09 13.88 3.42
N GLY A 169 2.20 13.99 4.15
CA GLY A 169 2.20 14.25 5.59
C GLY A 169 1.86 13.04 6.47
N LYS A 170 1.93 11.82 5.94
CA LYS A 170 1.62 10.60 6.71
C LYS A 170 2.83 9.97 7.41
N GLY A 171 4.02 10.55 7.27
CA GLY A 171 5.26 10.04 7.87
C GLY A 171 5.87 8.89 7.06
N ASN A 172 6.75 8.11 7.71
CA ASN A 172 7.30 6.91 7.05
C ASN A 172 6.18 5.91 6.81
N GLU A 173 6.03 5.44 5.56
CA GLU A 173 4.93 4.55 5.18
C GLU A 173 5.38 3.50 4.18
N TRP A 174 4.98 2.26 4.42
CA TRP A 174 5.31 1.14 3.55
C TRP A 174 4.61 1.17 2.20
N THR A 175 5.33 0.76 1.16
CA THR A 175 4.76 0.31 -0.12
C THR A 175 4.79 -1.20 -0.22
N ILE A 176 4.15 -1.77 -1.24
CA ILE A 176 4.20 -3.21 -1.51
C ILE A 176 5.49 -3.63 -2.22
N SER A 177 6.17 -2.70 -2.90
CA SER A 177 7.24 -2.99 -3.85
C SER A 177 8.57 -3.33 -3.17
N PRO A 178 9.14 -4.50 -3.45
CA PRO A 178 10.46 -4.89 -2.96
C PRO A 178 11.58 -4.23 -3.79
N HIS A 179 12.75 -4.10 -3.18
CA HIS A 179 13.97 -3.73 -3.89
C HIS A 179 14.53 -4.94 -4.66
N SER A 180 14.78 -4.80 -5.96
CA SER A 180 15.10 -5.95 -6.81
C SER A 180 16.53 -6.50 -6.67
N SER A 181 17.47 -5.72 -6.12
CA SER A 181 18.87 -6.16 -5.93
C SER A 181 19.29 -6.34 -4.47
N ASN A 182 18.37 -6.20 -3.52
CA ASN A 182 18.67 -6.35 -2.10
C ASN A 182 17.57 -7.18 -1.41
N SER A 183 17.94 -8.28 -0.76
CA SER A 183 17.03 -9.28 -0.20
C SER A 183 16.16 -8.81 0.97
N ASN A 184 16.48 -7.67 1.58
CA ASN A 184 15.83 -7.21 2.80
C ASN A 184 15.31 -5.77 2.73
N LYS A 185 15.44 -5.09 1.59
CA LYS A 185 14.93 -3.73 1.43
C LYS A 185 13.60 -3.70 0.69
N VAL A 186 12.75 -2.79 1.14
CA VAL A 186 11.43 -2.49 0.57
C VAL A 186 11.33 -0.98 0.36
N PHE A 187 10.67 -0.56 -0.71
CA PHE A 187 10.38 0.85 -0.95
C PHE A 187 9.38 1.38 0.09
N ASN A 188 9.63 2.59 0.55
CA ASN A 188 8.77 3.30 1.48
C ASN A 188 8.74 4.80 1.16
N LEU A 189 7.68 5.47 1.53
CA LEU A 189 7.71 6.92 1.64
C LEU A 189 8.46 7.28 2.93
N SER A 190 9.31 8.28 2.86
CA SER A 190 10.02 8.78 4.04
C SER A 190 9.18 9.85 4.76
N ALA A 191 9.60 10.22 5.96
CA ALA A 191 8.99 11.35 6.69
C ALA A 191 9.18 12.70 5.97
N SER A 192 10.06 12.77 4.97
CA SER A 192 10.25 13.93 4.09
C SER A 192 9.45 13.81 2.79
N ASP A 193 8.55 12.83 2.71
CA ASP A 193 7.61 12.60 1.60
C ASP A 193 8.25 12.26 0.25
N ASN A 194 9.52 11.88 0.24
CA ASN A 194 10.17 11.30 -0.94
C ASN A 194 10.21 9.77 -0.87
N LEU A 195 10.39 9.14 -2.00
CA LEU A 195 10.61 7.70 -2.06
C LEU A 195 11.99 7.35 -1.49
N ASN A 196 12.03 6.30 -0.67
CA ASN A 196 13.23 5.77 -0.05
C ASN A 196 13.16 4.24 -0.01
N THR A 197 14.18 3.58 0.50
CA THR A 197 14.19 2.15 0.80
C THR A 197 14.66 1.87 2.22
N SER A 198 14.01 0.92 2.87
CA SER A 198 14.33 0.57 4.26
C SER A 198 14.33 -0.94 4.47
N GLY A 199 15.03 -1.41 5.50
CA GLY A 199 14.96 -2.81 5.89
C GLY A 199 13.56 -3.24 6.27
N ALA A 200 13.12 -4.39 5.80
CA ALA A 200 11.76 -4.90 6.00
C ALA A 200 11.37 -5.07 7.48
N TYR A 201 12.35 -5.14 8.39
CA TYR A 201 12.11 -5.22 9.84
C TYR A 201 11.79 -3.88 10.50
N ASN A 202 11.87 -2.75 9.78
CA ASN A 202 11.48 -1.46 10.34
C ASN A 202 9.97 -1.41 10.59
N GLY A 203 9.57 -0.64 11.61
CA GLY A 203 8.16 -0.37 11.89
C GLY A 203 7.75 0.95 11.26
N TYR A 204 6.94 0.91 10.20
CA TYR A 204 6.44 2.10 9.51
C TYR A 204 4.91 2.07 9.39
N GLY A 205 4.34 3.24 9.19
CA GLY A 205 2.93 3.39 8.91
C GLY A 205 2.48 2.52 7.75
N THR A 206 1.26 2.04 7.85
CA THR A 206 0.68 1.14 6.85
C THR A 206 -0.73 1.59 6.52
N ARG A 207 -1.01 1.84 5.25
CA ARG A 207 -2.38 2.04 4.77
C ARG A 207 -2.77 0.89 3.85
N PRO A 208 -3.65 0.00 4.32
CA PRO A 208 -4.18 -1.07 3.48
C PRO A 208 -4.84 -0.53 2.21
N VAL A 209 -4.54 -1.19 1.11
CA VAL A 209 -5.10 -0.94 -0.22
C VAL A 209 -5.88 -2.17 -0.64
N LEU A 210 -7.03 -1.95 -1.29
CA LEU A 210 -7.86 -3.02 -1.82
C LEU A 210 -8.54 -2.57 -3.12
N TYR A 211 -9.10 -3.54 -3.82
CA TYR A 211 -9.93 -3.28 -4.99
C TYR A 211 -11.38 -3.64 -4.69
N LEU A 212 -12.29 -2.75 -5.07
CA LEU A 212 -13.73 -3.04 -5.01
C LEU A 212 -14.09 -4.02 -6.13
N ASP A 213 -14.97 -4.97 -5.80
CA ASP A 213 -15.53 -5.90 -6.78
C ASP A 213 -16.30 -5.14 -7.88
N ALA A 214 -16.31 -5.69 -9.09
CA ALA A 214 -16.95 -5.05 -10.24
C ALA A 214 -18.48 -4.90 -10.10
N SER A 215 -19.10 -5.62 -9.17
CA SER A 215 -20.52 -5.50 -8.85
C SER A 215 -20.84 -4.34 -7.89
N VAL A 216 -19.81 -3.70 -7.31
CA VAL A 216 -20.00 -2.55 -6.41
C VAL A 216 -20.39 -1.32 -7.23
N TYR A 217 -21.44 -0.64 -6.80
CA TYR A 217 -21.90 0.58 -7.44
C TYR A 217 -22.12 1.71 -6.43
N LYS A 218 -22.09 2.93 -6.93
CA LYS A 218 -22.41 4.12 -6.13
C LYS A 218 -23.92 4.21 -5.93
N ILE A 219 -24.35 4.32 -4.67
CA ILE A 219 -25.74 4.59 -4.29
C ILE A 219 -25.96 6.08 -4.17
N ASP A 220 -25.08 6.79 -3.45
CA ASP A 220 -25.20 8.21 -3.13
C ASP A 220 -23.83 8.83 -2.83
N GLY A 221 -23.82 10.12 -2.47
CA GLY A 221 -22.63 10.88 -2.09
C GLY A 221 -21.95 11.60 -3.24
N GLU A 222 -21.06 12.53 -2.91
CA GLU A 222 -20.35 13.42 -3.85
C GLU A 222 -18.84 13.12 -3.89
N GLY A 223 -18.34 12.25 -3.02
CA GLY A 223 -16.92 11.91 -2.91
C GLY A 223 -16.11 12.95 -2.14
N THR A 224 -16.75 13.83 -1.41
CA THR A 224 -16.10 14.78 -0.50
C THR A 224 -16.04 14.21 0.92
N LEU A 225 -15.23 14.81 1.80
CA LEU A 225 -15.20 14.41 3.21
C LEU A 225 -16.55 14.57 3.91
N ASP A 226 -17.30 15.63 3.57
CA ASP A 226 -18.61 15.91 4.16
C ASP A 226 -19.73 15.05 3.55
N LYS A 227 -19.54 14.60 2.32
CA LYS A 227 -20.49 13.74 1.59
C LYS A 227 -19.75 12.60 0.89
N PRO A 228 -19.22 11.63 1.65
CA PRO A 228 -18.50 10.48 1.07
C PRO A 228 -19.44 9.65 0.20
N TYR A 229 -18.88 8.94 -0.77
CA TYR A 229 -19.66 7.99 -1.55
C TYR A 229 -20.24 6.89 -0.67
N ILE A 230 -21.54 6.65 -0.82
CA ILE A 230 -22.22 5.47 -0.29
C ILE A 230 -22.25 4.44 -1.41
N ILE A 231 -21.71 3.25 -1.13
CA ILE A 231 -21.60 2.17 -2.09
C ILE A 231 -22.44 0.96 -1.68
N GLY A 232 -22.89 0.21 -2.65
CA GLY A 232 -23.67 -1.02 -2.47
C GLY A 232 -23.29 -2.08 -3.49
N MET A 233 -23.96 -3.21 -3.40
CA MET A 233 -23.74 -4.40 -4.22
C MET A 233 -25.10 -5.02 -4.56
#